data_206e870b4dd36ac1df6be7ca43c9d7a4
#
_entry.id   206e870b4dd36ac1df6be7ca43c9d7a4
#
_cell.length_a   1.000
_cell.length_b   1.000
_cell.length_c   1.000
_cell.angle_alpha   90.00
_cell.angle_beta   90.00
_cell.angle_gamma   90.00
#
_symmetry.space_group_name_H-M   'P 1'
#
loop_
_entity.id
_entity.type
_entity.pdbx_description
1 polymer ?
#
loop_
_entity_poly.entity_id
_entity_poly.type
_entity_poly.pdbx_seq_one_letter_code
_entity_poly.pdbx_strand_id
1 'polypeptide(L)'
;MRKKRIVQILATVVMIEIIIISSICNRDSQAEPVSNVTIRSIGPQAVLYTIHRGHYETVGSTIKKLYRLADLKGISTTGPVFTGYLNDPQIQSSEHWLIEIRIPVDPDAMMFAGTLGPMTDVKILPAMRVAAAVKPAGQDNPDTTICSLYSWIKRHGYRITGGLWQSAPCDKPDNYTRMRTEFMIPIESPTAIQG
;
A
#
# COMPACT_ATOMS: atom_id res chain seq x y z
N MET A 1 7.48 27.66 5.55
CA MET A 1 7.41 27.46 4.08
C MET A 1 7.64 26.00 3.63
N ARG A 2 8.52 25.20 4.25
CA ARG A 2 8.77 23.77 3.90
C ARG A 2 7.55 22.85 4.08
N LYS A 3 6.79 22.96 5.18
CA LYS A 3 5.62 22.08 5.45
C LYS A 3 4.50 22.22 4.39
N LYS A 4 4.21 23.43 3.89
CA LYS A 4 3.20 23.62 2.82
C LYS A 4 3.59 22.99 1.50
N ARG A 5 4.88 22.98 1.14
CA ARG A 5 5.39 22.33 -0.09
C ARG A 5 5.30 20.80 -0.02
N ILE A 6 5.57 20.20 1.15
CA ILE A 6 5.48 18.75 1.35
C ILE A 6 4.02 18.27 1.24
N VAL A 7 3.08 18.99 1.84
CA VAL A 7 1.64 18.69 1.73
C VAL A 7 1.14 18.85 0.29
N GLN A 8 1.63 19.84 -0.44
CA GLN A 8 1.27 20.06 -1.84
C GLN A 8 1.83 18.96 -2.76
N ILE A 9 3.05 18.50 -2.51
CA ILE A 9 3.68 17.40 -3.27
C ILE A 9 2.93 16.09 -3.00
N LEU A 10 2.58 15.78 -1.74
CA LEU A 10 1.79 14.61 -1.37
C LEU A 10 0.39 14.63 -2.02
N ALA A 11 -0.28 15.78 -2.02
CA ALA A 11 -1.58 15.93 -2.67
C ALA A 11 -1.50 15.76 -4.19
N THR A 12 -0.42 16.21 -4.81
CA THR A 12 -0.21 16.08 -6.27
C THR A 12 0.07 14.63 -6.66
N VAL A 13 0.86 13.90 -5.88
CA VAL A 13 1.14 12.47 -6.11
C VAL A 13 -0.15 11.64 -6.00
N VAL A 14 -0.96 11.86 -4.97
CA VAL A 14 -2.25 11.18 -4.79
C VAL A 14 -3.22 11.48 -5.95
N MET A 15 -3.25 12.72 -6.44
CA MET A 15 -4.10 13.11 -7.59
C MET A 15 -3.65 12.46 -8.89
N ILE A 16 -2.35 12.29 -9.09
CA ILE A 16 -1.80 11.63 -10.29
C ILE A 16 -2.15 10.14 -10.26
N GLU A 17 -2.00 9.45 -9.13
CA GLU A 17 -2.40 8.05 -8.98
C GLU A 17 -3.90 7.83 -9.27
N ILE A 18 -4.77 8.74 -8.82
CA ILE A 18 -6.22 8.67 -9.06
C ILE A 18 -6.56 8.81 -10.56
N ILE A 19 -5.89 9.71 -11.26
CA ILE A 19 -6.16 9.97 -12.69
C ILE A 19 -5.73 8.77 -13.55
N ILE A 20 -4.64 8.11 -13.23
CA ILE A 20 -4.07 7.04 -14.04
C ILE A 20 -4.84 5.74 -13.88
N ILE A 21 -5.17 5.36 -12.66
CA ILE A 21 -5.97 4.15 -12.41
C ILE A 21 -7.38 4.33 -12.96
N SER A 22 -7.92 5.54 -12.94
CA SER A 22 -9.17 5.90 -13.62
C SER A 22 -9.11 5.65 -15.14
N SER A 23 -7.95 5.80 -15.77
CA SER A 23 -7.77 5.56 -17.20
C SER A 23 -7.63 4.07 -17.55
N ILE A 24 -7.04 3.26 -16.67
CA ILE A 24 -6.97 1.80 -16.84
C ILE A 24 -8.36 1.19 -16.64
N CYS A 25 -9.05 1.57 -15.58
CA CYS A 25 -10.36 1.03 -15.23
C CYS A 25 -11.47 1.47 -16.21
N ASN A 26 -11.25 2.53 -17.01
CA ASN A 26 -12.22 2.97 -18.01
C ASN A 26 -12.20 2.14 -19.31
N ARG A 27 -11.16 1.31 -19.51
CA ARG A 27 -11.08 0.43 -20.69
C ARG A 27 -11.84 -0.90 -20.53
N ASP A 28 -12.06 -1.35 -19.28
CA ASP A 28 -12.77 -2.60 -18.98
C ASP A 28 -14.07 -2.33 -18.21
N SER A 29 -15.06 -1.75 -18.89
CA SER A 29 -16.41 -1.48 -18.32
C SER A 29 -17.22 -2.75 -18.02
N GLN A 30 -16.62 -3.92 -18.05
CA GLN A 30 -17.25 -5.23 -17.82
C GLN A 30 -16.65 -5.99 -16.62
N ALA A 31 -15.84 -5.35 -15.77
CA ALA A 31 -15.35 -6.01 -14.58
C ALA A 31 -16.52 -6.33 -13.65
N GLU A 32 -16.80 -7.63 -13.47
CA GLU A 32 -17.76 -8.13 -12.47
C GLU A 32 -17.48 -7.46 -11.12
N PRO A 33 -18.51 -6.97 -10.43
CA PRO A 33 -18.28 -6.30 -9.16
C PRO A 33 -17.65 -7.29 -8.18
N VAL A 34 -16.48 -6.96 -7.65
CA VAL A 34 -15.92 -7.69 -6.50
C VAL A 34 -16.95 -7.58 -5.38
N SER A 35 -17.60 -8.70 -5.07
CA SER A 35 -18.73 -8.77 -4.14
C SER A 35 -18.36 -8.50 -2.68
N ASN A 36 -17.07 -8.34 -2.36
CA ASN A 36 -16.57 -8.34 -0.98
C ASN A 36 -15.60 -7.18 -0.68
N VAL A 37 -15.97 -5.93 -1.04
CA VAL A 37 -15.25 -4.76 -0.53
C VAL A 37 -15.67 -4.52 0.91
N THR A 38 -14.69 -4.44 1.81
CA THR A 38 -14.90 -4.15 3.23
C THR A 38 -14.28 -2.81 3.61
N ILE A 39 -14.95 -2.09 4.51
CA ILE A 39 -14.37 -0.89 5.12
C ILE A 39 -13.85 -1.26 6.50
N ARG A 40 -12.59 -0.90 6.76
CA ARG A 40 -11.96 -1.13 8.06
C ARG A 40 -11.30 0.13 8.57
N SER A 41 -11.28 0.29 9.89
CA SER A 41 -10.43 1.26 10.57
C SER A 41 -9.15 0.55 11.01
N ILE A 42 -8.02 1.10 10.62
CA ILE A 42 -6.69 0.65 11.07
C ILE A 42 -6.23 1.69 12.10
N GLY A 43 -5.90 1.24 13.30
CA GLY A 43 -5.35 2.10 14.34
C GLY A 43 -3.94 2.60 13.99
N PRO A 44 -3.39 3.54 14.79
CA PRO A 44 -1.98 3.90 14.65
C PRO A 44 -1.10 2.67 14.85
N GLN A 45 -0.10 2.49 14.00
CA GLN A 45 0.81 1.34 14.11
C GLN A 45 2.24 1.71 13.78
N ALA A 46 3.19 1.16 14.54
CA ALA A 46 4.59 1.24 14.19
C ALA A 46 4.89 0.31 13.02
N VAL A 47 5.70 0.77 12.08
CA VAL A 47 6.17 -0.04 10.95
C VAL A 47 7.67 0.14 10.76
N LEU A 48 8.36 -0.96 10.57
CA LEU A 48 9.69 -0.99 10.00
C LEU A 48 9.52 -0.92 8.48
N TYR A 49 10.13 0.05 7.82
CA TYR A 49 9.98 0.24 6.38
C TYR A 49 11.32 0.38 5.68
N THR A 50 11.32 0.05 4.40
CA THR A 50 12.42 0.35 3.49
C THR A 50 11.89 0.74 2.12
N ILE A 51 12.67 1.49 1.35
CA ILE A 51 12.33 1.85 -0.03
C ILE A 51 13.14 0.95 -0.96
N HIS A 52 12.43 0.15 -1.74
CA HIS A 52 12.97 -0.63 -2.83
C HIS A 52 12.96 0.19 -4.12
N ARG A 53 14.07 0.17 -4.86
CA ARG A 53 14.18 0.75 -6.20
C ARG A 53 14.38 -0.36 -7.21
N GLY A 54 13.58 -0.35 -8.27
CA GLY A 54 13.69 -1.29 -9.38
C GLY A 54 12.49 -2.19 -9.57
N HIS A 55 12.69 -3.27 -10.30
CA HIS A 55 11.64 -4.19 -10.72
C HIS A 55 10.90 -4.85 -9.55
N TYR A 56 9.58 -4.97 -9.67
CA TYR A 56 8.74 -5.61 -8.65
C TYR A 56 9.19 -7.05 -8.32
N GLU A 57 9.69 -7.78 -9.31
CA GLU A 57 10.18 -9.16 -9.15
C GLU A 57 11.30 -9.28 -8.10
N THR A 58 12.06 -8.22 -7.88
CA THR A 58 13.16 -8.18 -6.90
C THR A 58 12.72 -7.74 -5.50
N VAL A 59 11.47 -7.31 -5.33
CA VAL A 59 10.88 -6.87 -4.04
C VAL A 59 11.00 -7.97 -2.98
N GLY A 60 10.76 -9.25 -3.35
CA GLY A 60 10.86 -10.38 -2.45
C GLY A 60 12.22 -10.49 -1.76
N SER A 61 13.32 -10.18 -2.47
CA SER A 61 14.66 -10.17 -1.89
C SER A 61 14.84 -9.06 -0.85
N THR A 62 14.24 -7.89 -1.09
CA THR A 62 14.27 -6.76 -0.17
C THR A 62 13.42 -7.03 1.07
N ILE A 63 12.26 -7.67 0.92
CA ILE A 63 11.45 -8.14 2.05
C ILE A 63 12.26 -9.07 2.95
N LYS A 64 12.93 -10.07 2.37
CA LYS A 64 13.79 -11.00 3.13
C LYS A 64 14.90 -10.27 3.91
N LYS A 65 15.53 -9.26 3.31
CA LYS A 65 16.55 -8.43 3.97
C LYS A 65 15.95 -7.62 5.13
N LEU A 66 14.73 -7.09 4.96
CA LEU A 66 14.06 -6.31 5.99
C LEU A 66 13.67 -7.18 7.20
N TYR A 67 13.15 -8.40 6.99
CA TYR A 67 12.91 -9.36 8.08
C TYR A 67 14.21 -9.74 8.80
N ARG A 68 15.28 -10.03 8.03
CA ARG A 68 16.59 -10.33 8.64
C ARG A 68 17.11 -9.17 9.50
N LEU A 69 16.89 -7.91 9.05
CA LEU A 69 17.25 -6.74 9.85
C LEU A 69 16.44 -6.67 11.14
N ALA A 70 15.12 -6.95 11.07
CA ALA A 70 14.27 -7.02 12.26
C ALA A 70 14.80 -8.04 13.26
N ASP A 71 15.10 -9.25 12.80
CA ASP A 71 15.67 -10.33 13.64
C ASP A 71 16.99 -9.91 14.28
N LEU A 72 17.93 -9.35 13.50
CA LEU A 72 19.25 -8.90 14.00
C LEU A 72 19.15 -7.78 15.03
N LYS A 73 18.12 -6.95 14.96
CA LYS A 73 17.87 -5.85 15.91
C LYS A 73 16.95 -6.23 17.05
N GLY A 74 16.40 -7.43 17.07
CA GLY A 74 15.42 -7.86 18.06
C GLY A 74 14.08 -7.14 17.92
N ILE A 75 13.74 -6.67 16.71
CA ILE A 75 12.47 -6.00 16.43
C ILE A 75 11.39 -7.05 16.20
N SER A 76 10.39 -7.10 17.08
CA SER A 76 9.25 -8.01 16.97
C SER A 76 8.29 -7.54 15.87
N THR A 77 7.98 -8.43 14.92
CA THR A 77 6.98 -8.17 13.87
C THR A 77 5.59 -8.58 14.35
N THR A 78 4.58 -7.74 14.05
CA THR A 78 3.20 -7.91 14.57
C THR A 78 2.14 -8.17 13.49
N GLY A 79 2.53 -8.20 12.23
CA GLY A 79 1.60 -8.41 11.13
C GLY A 79 2.27 -8.68 9.79
N PRO A 80 1.48 -8.88 8.73
CA PRO A 80 1.98 -9.16 7.40
C PRO A 80 2.66 -7.94 6.78
N VAL A 81 3.59 -8.20 5.86
CA VAL A 81 4.23 -7.15 5.06
C VAL A 81 3.23 -6.49 4.11
N PHE A 82 3.38 -5.17 3.95
CA PHE A 82 2.66 -4.36 2.96
C PHE A 82 3.64 -3.75 1.97
N THR A 83 3.21 -3.64 0.72
CA THR A 83 3.95 -2.92 -0.32
C THR A 83 3.06 -1.88 -0.96
N GLY A 84 3.63 -0.75 -1.37
CA GLY A 84 2.93 0.28 -2.11
C GLY A 84 3.89 1.08 -2.98
N TYR A 85 3.45 1.48 -4.18
CA TYR A 85 4.24 2.32 -5.06
C TYR A 85 4.28 3.75 -4.52
N LEU A 86 5.48 4.35 -4.53
CA LEU A 86 5.70 5.77 -4.20
C LEU A 86 5.74 6.66 -5.44
N ASN A 87 5.93 6.06 -6.61
CA ASN A 87 5.85 6.73 -7.91
C ASN A 87 4.98 5.91 -8.85
N ASP A 88 4.56 6.53 -9.94
CA ASP A 88 3.65 5.91 -10.89
C ASP A 88 4.36 4.84 -11.74
N PRO A 89 3.97 3.57 -11.61
CA PRO A 89 4.58 2.48 -12.37
C PRO A 89 4.23 2.50 -13.86
N GLN A 90 3.28 3.33 -14.31
CA GLN A 90 2.91 3.47 -15.72
C GLN A 90 3.71 4.56 -16.44
N ILE A 91 4.17 5.56 -15.70
CA ILE A 91 4.96 6.67 -16.24
C ILE A 91 6.44 6.37 -16.17
N GLN A 92 6.86 5.69 -15.09
CA GLN A 92 8.26 5.36 -14.84
C GLN A 92 8.60 3.98 -15.41
N SER A 93 9.79 3.86 -16.01
CA SER A 93 10.32 2.54 -16.34
C SER A 93 10.55 1.72 -15.07
N SER A 94 10.43 0.40 -15.17
CA SER A 94 10.49 -0.51 -14.02
C SER A 94 11.78 -0.42 -13.20
N GLU A 95 12.88 0.00 -13.81
CA GLU A 95 14.17 0.25 -13.13
C GLU A 95 14.10 1.44 -12.15
N HIS A 96 13.15 2.35 -12.35
CA HIS A 96 12.96 3.56 -11.55
C HIS A 96 11.77 3.49 -10.60
N TRP A 97 11.08 2.34 -10.53
CA TRP A 97 10.01 2.18 -9.56
C TRP A 97 10.53 2.33 -8.14
N LEU A 98 9.79 3.07 -7.35
CA LEU A 98 10.00 3.22 -5.92
C LEU A 98 8.86 2.54 -5.19
N ILE A 99 9.18 1.47 -4.48
CA ILE A 99 8.21 0.66 -3.76
C ILE A 99 8.55 0.72 -2.27
N GLU A 100 7.66 1.26 -1.48
CA GLU A 100 7.81 1.21 -0.03
C GLU A 100 7.32 -0.15 0.48
N ILE A 101 8.18 -0.82 1.21
CA ILE A 101 7.92 -2.09 1.88
C ILE A 101 7.80 -1.80 3.38
N ARG A 102 6.73 -2.26 4.03
CA ARG A 102 6.44 -2.00 5.45
C ARG A 102 6.09 -3.29 6.14
N ILE A 103 6.68 -3.52 7.30
CA ILE A 103 6.35 -4.62 8.19
C ILE A 103 5.82 -4.00 9.49
N PRO A 104 4.59 -4.30 9.94
CA PRO A 104 4.11 -3.90 11.24
C PRO A 104 5.01 -4.47 12.34
N VAL A 105 5.37 -3.62 13.29
CA VAL A 105 6.28 -3.98 14.38
C VAL A 105 5.72 -3.52 15.72
N ASP A 106 6.28 -4.04 16.80
CA ASP A 106 5.98 -3.57 18.14
C ASP A 106 6.35 -2.08 18.24
N PRO A 107 5.57 -1.23 18.96
CA PRO A 107 5.88 0.17 19.18
C PRO A 107 7.25 0.43 19.81
N ASP A 108 7.80 -0.50 20.56
CA ASP A 108 9.15 -0.40 21.15
C ASP A 108 10.23 -0.28 20.06
N ALA A 109 9.96 -0.73 18.84
CA ALA A 109 10.86 -0.55 17.70
C ALA A 109 11.15 0.93 17.38
N MET A 110 10.33 1.86 17.87
CA MET A 110 10.55 3.30 17.69
C MET A 110 11.88 3.80 18.30
N MET A 111 12.47 3.04 19.22
CA MET A 111 13.81 3.33 19.73
C MET A 111 14.90 3.32 18.64
N PHE A 112 14.64 2.67 17.52
CA PHE A 112 15.55 2.60 16.36
C PHE A 112 15.31 3.71 15.33
N ALA A 113 14.30 4.57 15.53
CA ALA A 113 13.98 5.63 14.56
C ALA A 113 15.18 6.54 14.29
N GLY A 114 15.48 6.76 13.01
CA GLY A 114 16.62 7.56 12.55
C GLY A 114 17.99 6.85 12.62
N THR A 115 18.05 5.56 12.99
CA THR A 115 19.33 4.85 13.18
C THR A 115 19.58 3.69 12.22
N LEU A 116 18.58 3.27 11.43
CA LEU A 116 18.66 2.06 10.63
C LEU A 116 19.31 2.26 9.25
N GLY A 117 19.34 3.49 8.75
CA GLY A 117 20.02 3.82 7.49
C GLY A 117 19.23 4.77 6.60
N PRO A 118 19.77 5.16 5.44
CA PRO A 118 19.20 6.24 4.64
C PRO A 118 17.86 5.86 3.96
N MET A 119 17.63 4.58 3.72
CA MET A 119 16.44 4.08 3.02
C MET A 119 15.58 3.16 3.90
N THR A 120 15.97 2.92 5.14
CA THR A 120 15.31 2.01 6.07
C THR A 120 15.17 2.67 7.42
N ASP A 121 13.95 2.69 7.96
CA ASP A 121 13.69 3.31 9.26
C ASP A 121 12.41 2.75 9.89
N VAL A 122 12.09 3.21 11.09
CA VAL A 122 10.83 2.93 11.80
C VAL A 122 10.01 4.21 11.86
N LYS A 123 8.71 4.11 11.64
CA LYS A 123 7.76 5.23 11.75
C LYS A 123 6.42 4.79 12.28
N ILE A 124 5.66 5.74 12.82
CA ILE A 124 4.24 5.53 13.13
C ILE A 124 3.40 5.89 11.91
N LEU A 125 2.60 4.94 11.43
CA LEU A 125 1.49 5.23 10.52
C LEU A 125 0.32 5.76 11.34
N PRO A 126 -0.32 6.85 10.90
CA PRO A 126 -1.51 7.37 11.59
C PRO A 126 -2.69 6.41 11.45
N ALA A 127 -3.68 6.57 12.34
CA ALA A 127 -4.95 5.90 12.16
C ALA A 127 -5.58 6.28 10.81
N MET A 128 -6.16 5.29 10.13
CA MET A 128 -6.78 5.50 8.83
C MET A 128 -7.97 4.57 8.62
N ARG A 129 -8.90 4.97 7.77
CA ARG A 129 -9.91 4.07 7.21
C ARG A 129 -9.45 3.59 5.84
N VAL A 130 -9.70 2.32 5.56
CA VAL A 130 -9.36 1.72 4.27
C VAL A 130 -10.56 1.01 3.67
N ALA A 131 -10.71 1.09 2.36
CA ALA A 131 -11.48 0.14 1.59
C ALA A 131 -10.55 -1.00 1.19
N ALA A 132 -10.97 -2.22 1.44
CA ALA A 132 -10.16 -3.41 1.21
C ALA A 132 -10.91 -4.43 0.36
N ALA A 133 -10.20 -5.06 -0.57
CA ALA A 133 -10.68 -6.16 -1.38
C ALA A 133 -9.62 -7.26 -1.46
N VAL A 134 -10.07 -8.50 -1.46
CA VAL A 134 -9.18 -9.66 -1.52
C VAL A 134 -9.25 -10.27 -2.90
N LYS A 135 -8.06 -10.46 -3.50
CA LYS A 135 -7.92 -11.23 -4.73
C LYS A 135 -8.13 -12.72 -4.42
N PRO A 136 -9.08 -13.39 -5.06
CA PRO A 136 -9.26 -14.83 -4.89
C PRO A 136 -7.99 -15.61 -5.26
N ALA A 137 -7.75 -16.72 -4.58
CA ALA A 137 -6.69 -17.65 -4.95
C ALA A 137 -6.98 -18.22 -6.36
N GLY A 138 -5.94 -18.30 -7.21
CA GLY A 138 -6.07 -18.79 -8.58
C GLY A 138 -6.50 -17.75 -9.62
N GLN A 139 -6.80 -16.53 -9.22
CA GLN A 139 -6.95 -15.41 -10.16
C GLN A 139 -5.57 -14.81 -10.46
N ASP A 140 -5.12 -14.95 -11.70
CA ASP A 140 -3.76 -14.52 -12.09
C ASP A 140 -3.65 -13.00 -12.25
N ASN A 141 -4.73 -12.33 -12.71
CA ASN A 141 -4.72 -10.89 -12.93
C ASN A 141 -5.24 -10.12 -11.70
N PRO A 142 -4.38 -9.33 -11.01
CA PRO A 142 -4.79 -8.47 -9.92
C PRO A 142 -5.62 -7.26 -10.37
N ASP A 143 -5.51 -6.84 -11.63
CA ASP A 143 -6.11 -5.60 -12.15
C ASP A 143 -7.63 -5.58 -11.98
N THR A 144 -8.30 -6.71 -12.21
CA THR A 144 -9.74 -6.84 -12.02
C THR A 144 -10.15 -6.49 -10.58
N THR A 145 -9.43 -7.00 -9.58
CA THR A 145 -9.72 -6.71 -8.17
C THR A 145 -9.46 -5.25 -7.84
N ILE A 146 -8.35 -4.71 -8.35
CA ILE A 146 -7.95 -3.31 -8.14
C ILE A 146 -8.98 -2.37 -8.78
N CYS A 147 -9.34 -2.59 -10.04
CA CYS A 147 -10.33 -1.77 -10.75
C CYS A 147 -11.72 -1.83 -10.08
N SER A 148 -12.13 -3.00 -9.63
CA SER A 148 -13.39 -3.15 -8.90
C SER A 148 -13.39 -2.40 -7.57
N LEU A 149 -12.25 -2.40 -6.85
CA LEU A 149 -12.10 -1.65 -5.60
C LEU A 149 -12.21 -0.14 -5.84
N TYR A 150 -11.51 0.41 -6.85
CA TYR A 150 -11.61 1.82 -7.20
C TYR A 150 -13.02 2.22 -7.65
N SER A 151 -13.65 1.39 -8.49
CA SER A 151 -15.03 1.62 -8.95
C SER A 151 -16.03 1.60 -7.80
N TRP A 152 -15.84 0.71 -6.83
CA TRP A 152 -16.65 0.63 -5.63
C TRP A 152 -16.51 1.91 -4.78
N ILE A 153 -15.28 2.36 -4.50
CA ILE A 153 -14.98 3.57 -3.74
C ILE A 153 -15.67 4.79 -4.37
N LYS A 154 -15.52 4.93 -5.70
CA LYS A 154 -16.12 6.02 -6.47
C LYS A 154 -17.65 6.00 -6.39
N ARG A 155 -18.28 4.83 -6.59
CA ARG A 155 -19.75 4.69 -6.54
C ARG A 155 -20.34 5.01 -5.18
N HIS A 156 -19.61 4.75 -4.10
CA HIS A 156 -20.06 5.02 -2.74
C HIS A 156 -19.65 6.41 -2.23
N GLY A 157 -19.07 7.26 -3.09
CA GLY A 157 -18.75 8.65 -2.79
C GLY A 157 -17.59 8.85 -1.80
N TYR A 158 -16.78 7.82 -1.54
CA TYR A 158 -15.61 7.96 -0.67
C TYR A 158 -14.49 8.75 -1.36
N ARG A 159 -13.77 9.57 -0.59
CA ARG A 159 -12.58 10.27 -1.05
C ARG A 159 -11.33 9.42 -0.77
N ILE A 160 -10.52 9.17 -1.79
CA ILE A 160 -9.23 8.48 -1.65
C ILE A 160 -8.22 9.45 -1.02
N THR A 161 -7.48 8.99 -0.01
CA THR A 161 -6.51 9.80 0.75
C THR A 161 -5.09 9.27 0.72
N GLY A 162 -4.86 8.17 0.02
CA GLY A 162 -3.54 7.57 -0.14
C GLY A 162 -3.48 6.57 -1.28
N GLY A 163 -2.27 6.09 -1.59
CA GLY A 163 -2.04 5.13 -2.65
C GLY A 163 -2.56 3.73 -2.35
N LEU A 164 -2.54 2.88 -3.36
CA LEU A 164 -2.88 1.46 -3.27
C LEU A 164 -1.81 0.72 -2.46
N TRP A 165 -2.24 -0.06 -1.49
CA TRP A 165 -1.40 -0.96 -0.71
C TRP A 165 -1.77 -2.39 -1.01
N GLN A 166 -0.77 -3.22 -1.12
CA GLN A 166 -0.91 -4.66 -1.32
C GLN A 166 -0.30 -5.39 -0.14
N SER A 167 -1.08 -6.27 0.49
CA SER A 167 -0.62 -7.17 1.54
C SER A 167 -0.77 -8.60 1.05
N ALA A 168 0.27 -9.40 1.26
CA ALA A 168 0.17 -10.85 1.12
C ALA A 168 0.43 -11.47 2.50
N PRO A 169 -0.42 -12.38 2.99
CA PRO A 169 -0.12 -13.12 4.20
C PRO A 169 1.15 -13.93 3.94
N CYS A 170 2.23 -13.53 4.58
CA CYS A 170 3.56 -14.10 4.34
C CYS A 170 3.97 -14.94 5.54
N ASP A 171 3.59 -16.22 5.54
CA ASP A 171 4.21 -17.19 6.42
C ASP A 171 5.52 -17.76 5.83
N LYS A 172 5.72 -17.59 4.50
CA LYS A 172 6.96 -18.01 3.80
C LYS A 172 7.15 -17.22 2.51
N PRO A 173 8.34 -16.63 2.29
CA PRO A 173 8.62 -15.76 1.13
C PRO A 173 8.69 -16.45 -0.25
N ASP A 174 8.52 -17.76 -0.33
CA ASP A 174 8.78 -18.52 -1.55
C ASP A 174 7.52 -18.82 -2.41
N ASN A 175 6.32 -18.35 -2.02
CA ASN A 175 5.06 -18.71 -2.68
C ASN A 175 4.10 -17.53 -2.95
N TYR A 176 4.61 -16.40 -3.43
CA TYR A 176 3.81 -15.18 -3.66
C TYR A 176 2.65 -15.33 -4.68
N THR A 177 2.77 -16.22 -5.65
CA THR A 177 1.80 -16.35 -6.75
C THR A 177 0.51 -17.09 -6.38
N ARG A 178 0.51 -17.87 -5.29
CA ARG A 178 -0.67 -18.64 -4.84
C ARG A 178 -1.35 -18.08 -3.60
N MET A 179 -0.86 -16.96 -3.07
CA MET A 179 -1.37 -16.40 -1.83
C MET A 179 -2.57 -15.49 -2.05
N ARG A 180 -3.44 -15.47 -1.05
CA ARG A 180 -4.57 -14.55 -0.95
C ARG A 180 -4.02 -13.13 -0.76
N THR A 181 -3.98 -12.34 -1.83
CA THR A 181 -3.51 -10.96 -1.79
C THR A 181 -4.66 -10.03 -1.41
N GLU A 182 -4.45 -9.17 -0.45
CA GLU A 182 -5.39 -8.12 -0.10
C GLU A 182 -4.90 -6.77 -0.63
N PHE A 183 -5.80 -6.05 -1.29
CA PHE A 183 -5.59 -4.68 -1.75
C PHE A 183 -6.35 -3.73 -0.84
N MET A 184 -5.71 -2.63 -0.45
CA MET A 184 -6.27 -1.63 0.45
C MET A 184 -5.99 -0.23 -0.08
N ILE A 185 -7.00 0.64 -0.01
CA ILE A 185 -6.89 2.04 -0.38
C ILE A 185 -7.38 2.87 0.79
N PRO A 186 -6.54 3.80 1.32
CA PRO A 186 -6.96 4.75 2.34
C PRO A 186 -8.09 5.65 1.83
N ILE A 187 -9.14 5.80 2.64
CA ILE A 187 -10.34 6.54 2.29
C ILE A 187 -10.83 7.42 3.43
N GLU A 188 -11.54 8.47 3.07
CA GLU A 188 -12.37 9.25 4.00
C GLU A 188 -13.84 9.15 3.62
N SER A 189 -14.71 9.29 4.63
CA SER A 189 -16.15 9.31 4.42
C SER A 189 -16.55 10.39 3.41
N PRO A 190 -17.63 10.19 2.64
CA PRO A 190 -18.23 11.26 1.87
C PRO A 190 -18.43 12.47 2.78
N THR A 191 -18.01 13.64 2.33
CA THR A 191 -18.33 14.88 3.03
C THR A 191 -19.85 15.01 3.03
N ALA A 192 -20.49 14.98 4.19
CA ALA A 192 -21.91 15.29 4.27
C ALA A 192 -22.09 16.69 3.65
N ILE A 193 -22.83 16.76 2.54
CA ILE A 193 -23.25 18.04 1.99
C ILE A 193 -24.19 18.59 3.07
N GLN A 194 -23.70 19.59 3.82
CA GLN A 194 -24.58 20.39 4.68
C GLN A 194 -25.49 21.13 3.73
N GLY A 195 -26.74 20.64 3.63
CA GLY A 195 -27.84 21.30 2.94
C GLY A 195 -28.38 22.49 3.74
#